data_4f7c70d4af97cfec823793ddf295b238
#
_entry.id   4f7c70d4af97cfec823793ddf295b238
#
_cell.length_a   1.000
_cell.length_b   1.000
_cell.length_c   1.000
_cell.angle_alpha   90.00
_cell.angle_beta   90.00
_cell.angle_gamma   90.00
#
_symmetry.space_group_name_H-M   'P 1'
#
loop_
_entity.id
_entity.type
_entity.pdbx_description
1 polymer ?
#
loop_
_entity_poly.entity_id
_entity_poly.type
_entity_poly.pdbx_seq_one_letter_code
_entity_poly.pdbx_strand_id
1 'polypeptide(L)'
;MSERKFYDPSRAISYNAPLTLVMSMRSYGKTYGFTREAIKDWMRDRSEFVYVRRYETELKTAAPKLFDDIAAHNEFPGYVFKMVGYEGYIAKAPLDEDEKPDWQPLCHCIPASKQANYKGVAFPKVKKIIWDEYIRMTKAPPGYLPDDMGALFNLFKTVARDRTNVHMYLLANTCFIVNPLLLFAGIRDEPKEGFSWHRGKSILIEYAKDEVFADQERATPVGRLIAGTAYEDEM
;
A
#
# COMPACT_ATOMS: atom_id res chain seq x y z
N MET A 1 -15.04 13.65 -21.50
CA MET A 1 -14.80 12.54 -20.58
C MET A 1 -14.35 13.16 -19.27
N SER A 2 -15.03 12.90 -18.15
CA SER A 2 -14.57 13.37 -16.85
C SER A 2 -13.21 12.70 -16.56
N GLU A 3 -12.27 13.48 -16.05
CA GLU A 3 -10.96 12.99 -15.63
C GLU A 3 -11.15 11.86 -14.61
N ARG A 4 -10.41 10.75 -14.78
CA ARG A 4 -10.51 9.58 -13.89
C ARG A 4 -10.00 9.98 -12.52
N LYS A 5 -10.86 9.90 -11.52
CA LYS A 5 -10.52 10.26 -10.14
C LYS A 5 -9.98 9.04 -9.41
N PHE A 6 -8.72 9.10 -8.98
CA PHE A 6 -8.07 8.05 -8.19
C PHE A 6 -8.27 8.27 -6.69
N TYR A 7 -8.06 7.21 -5.92
CA TYR A 7 -8.13 7.22 -4.46
C TYR A 7 -7.16 8.24 -3.85
N ASP A 8 -7.68 9.08 -2.97
CA ASP A 8 -6.88 10.04 -2.19
C ASP A 8 -6.73 9.56 -0.74
N PRO A 9 -5.51 9.16 -0.31
CA PRO A 9 -5.27 8.64 1.03
C PRO A 9 -5.21 9.73 2.11
N SER A 10 -5.28 11.01 1.78
CA SER A 10 -5.06 12.12 2.72
C SER A 10 -5.97 12.04 3.94
N ARG A 11 -7.24 11.68 3.74
CA ARG A 11 -8.21 11.52 4.83
C ARG A 11 -7.87 10.33 5.72
N ALA A 12 -7.53 9.17 5.16
CA ALA A 12 -7.12 8.00 5.95
C ALA A 12 -5.86 8.30 6.77
N ILE A 13 -4.89 8.99 6.19
CA ILE A 13 -3.65 9.42 6.84
C ILE A 13 -3.94 10.42 7.97
N SER A 14 -4.87 11.35 7.79
CA SER A 14 -5.20 12.39 8.77
C SER A 14 -5.74 11.86 10.10
N TYR A 15 -6.31 10.66 10.11
CA TYR A 15 -6.74 9.99 11.34
C TYR A 15 -5.58 9.54 12.24
N ASN A 16 -4.37 9.48 11.70
CA ASN A 16 -3.15 9.13 12.44
C ASN A 16 -3.24 7.81 13.23
N ALA A 17 -3.97 6.83 12.69
CA ALA A 17 -4.16 5.53 13.31
C ALA A 17 -2.86 4.71 13.25
N PRO A 18 -2.51 3.95 14.30
CA PRO A 18 -1.35 3.05 14.25
C PRO A 18 -1.42 2.05 13.11
N LEU A 19 -2.61 1.46 12.87
CA LEU A 19 -2.89 0.52 11.81
C LEU A 19 -4.15 0.95 11.05
N THR A 20 -4.05 1.08 9.74
CA THR A 20 -5.19 1.39 8.86
C THR A 20 -5.33 0.31 7.80
N LEU A 21 -6.53 -0.29 7.69
CA LEU A 21 -6.92 -1.12 6.55
C LEU A 21 -7.75 -0.28 5.59
N VAL A 22 -7.32 -0.21 4.34
CA VAL A 22 -8.05 0.46 3.26
C VAL A 22 -8.53 -0.58 2.27
N MET A 23 -9.83 -0.73 2.17
CA MET A 23 -10.49 -1.61 1.20
C MET A 23 -11.20 -0.78 0.15
N SER A 24 -11.00 -1.08 -1.11
CA SER A 24 -11.72 -0.47 -2.22
C SER A 24 -11.66 -1.37 -3.45
N MET A 25 -12.35 -0.99 -4.49
CA MET A 25 -12.26 -1.65 -5.79
C MET A 25 -10.82 -1.75 -6.28
N ARG A 26 -10.57 -2.76 -7.11
CA ARG A 26 -9.28 -2.91 -7.79
C ARG A 26 -9.04 -1.71 -8.72
N SER A 27 -7.75 -1.42 -8.99
CA SER A 27 -7.34 -0.33 -9.89
C SER A 27 -7.75 1.08 -9.46
N TYR A 28 -8.33 1.26 -8.26
CA TYR A 28 -8.72 2.58 -7.75
C TYR A 28 -7.52 3.46 -7.33
N GLY A 29 -6.27 2.96 -7.45
CA GLY A 29 -5.05 3.76 -7.24
C GLY A 29 -4.57 3.85 -5.79
N LYS A 30 -4.97 2.93 -4.90
CA LYS A 30 -4.52 2.92 -3.49
C LYS A 30 -2.99 2.95 -3.36
N THR A 31 -2.31 2.01 -4.00
CA THR A 31 -0.85 1.89 -3.94
C THR A 31 -0.16 3.15 -4.44
N TYR A 32 -0.64 3.67 -5.58
CA TYR A 32 -0.18 4.93 -6.15
C TYR A 32 -0.34 6.10 -5.15
N GLY A 33 -1.54 6.28 -4.60
CA GLY A 33 -1.84 7.36 -3.64
C GLY A 33 -0.94 7.31 -2.41
N PHE A 34 -0.82 6.13 -1.77
CA PHE A 34 0.03 5.99 -0.58
C PHE A 34 1.53 6.14 -0.89
N THR A 35 2.01 5.65 -2.04
CA THR A 35 3.40 5.87 -2.48
C THR A 35 3.66 7.34 -2.72
N ARG A 36 2.74 8.06 -3.38
CA ARG A 36 2.81 9.51 -3.59
C ARG A 36 2.93 10.28 -2.26
N GLU A 37 2.09 9.95 -1.29
CA GLU A 37 2.14 10.61 0.03
C GLU A 37 3.41 10.26 0.82
N ALA A 38 3.97 9.06 0.65
CA ALA A 38 5.26 8.71 1.24
C ALA A 38 6.42 9.51 0.62
N ILE A 39 6.38 9.74 -0.69
CA ILE A 39 7.37 10.60 -1.39
C ILE A 39 7.23 12.06 -0.93
N LYS A 40 6.02 12.58 -0.73
CA LYS A 40 5.80 13.92 -0.17
C LYS A 40 6.39 14.06 1.25
N ASP A 41 6.25 13.02 2.08
CA ASP A 41 6.88 13.02 3.41
C ASP A 41 8.41 13.06 3.29
N TRP A 42 8.98 12.28 2.35
CA TRP A 42 10.42 12.33 2.11
C TRP A 42 10.87 13.74 1.66
N MET A 43 10.11 14.39 0.81
CA MET A 43 10.42 15.76 0.39
C MET A 43 10.36 16.77 1.55
N ARG A 44 9.42 16.59 2.47
CA ARG A 44 9.22 17.46 3.62
C ARG A 44 10.31 17.28 4.69
N ASP A 45 10.62 16.02 5.06
CA ASP A 45 11.43 15.74 6.24
C ASP A 45 12.38 14.54 6.10
N ARG A 46 12.58 14.06 4.86
CA ARG A 46 13.45 12.92 4.55
C ARG A 46 13.00 11.61 5.20
N SER A 47 11.72 11.48 5.52
CA SER A 47 11.15 10.22 5.99
C SER A 47 11.15 9.17 4.89
N GLU A 48 11.63 7.98 5.25
CA GLU A 48 11.60 6.80 4.40
C GLU A 48 10.30 6.00 4.64
N PHE A 49 10.00 5.05 3.76
CA PHE A 49 8.89 4.12 3.97
C PHE A 49 9.30 2.66 3.70
N VAL A 50 8.50 1.74 4.22
CA VAL A 50 8.61 0.31 3.91
C VAL A 50 7.46 -0.08 3.00
N TYR A 51 7.77 -0.72 1.86
CA TYR A 51 6.79 -1.35 0.98
C TYR A 51 6.79 -2.85 1.19
N VAL A 52 5.63 -3.42 1.41
CA VAL A 52 5.47 -4.83 1.79
C VAL A 52 4.57 -5.56 0.80
N ARG A 53 5.02 -6.74 0.39
CA ARG A 53 4.18 -7.78 -0.23
C ARG A 53 4.28 -9.03 0.63
N ARG A 54 3.28 -9.91 0.56
CA ARG A 54 3.27 -11.10 1.42
C ARG A 54 4.43 -12.03 1.13
N TYR A 55 4.67 -12.33 -0.15
CA TYR A 55 5.72 -13.25 -0.58
C TYR A 55 6.82 -12.54 -1.38
N GLU A 56 8.02 -13.10 -1.32
CA GLU A 56 9.16 -12.58 -2.08
C GLU A 56 8.93 -12.67 -3.60
N THR A 57 8.24 -13.69 -4.07
CA THR A 57 7.88 -13.84 -5.48
C THR A 57 6.98 -12.71 -5.98
N GLU A 58 6.04 -12.26 -5.16
CA GLU A 58 5.18 -11.10 -5.44
C GLU A 58 6.02 -9.82 -5.45
N LEU A 59 6.90 -9.68 -4.46
CA LEU A 59 7.75 -8.51 -4.32
C LEU A 59 8.74 -8.35 -5.47
N LYS A 60 9.34 -9.45 -5.96
CA LYS A 60 10.22 -9.45 -7.14
C LYS A 60 9.55 -8.84 -8.37
N THR A 61 8.25 -9.01 -8.51
CA THR A 61 7.49 -8.45 -9.62
C THR A 61 7.04 -7.01 -9.36
N ALA A 62 6.63 -6.70 -8.13
CA ALA A 62 6.04 -5.41 -7.78
C ALA A 62 7.09 -4.32 -7.50
N ALA A 63 8.17 -4.64 -6.79
CA ALA A 63 9.16 -3.66 -6.38
C ALA A 63 9.82 -2.91 -7.55
N PRO A 64 10.25 -3.55 -8.65
CA PRO A 64 10.87 -2.83 -9.77
C PRO A 64 9.96 -1.78 -10.41
N LYS A 65 8.64 -1.94 -10.28
CA LYS A 65 7.61 -1.08 -10.87
C LYS A 65 6.98 -0.10 -9.90
N LEU A 66 7.46 -0.04 -8.66
CA LEU A 66 6.82 0.74 -7.59
C LEU A 66 6.69 2.24 -7.93
N PHE A 67 7.63 2.77 -8.71
CA PHE A 67 7.66 4.19 -9.07
C PHE A 67 7.24 4.47 -10.52
N ASP A 68 6.89 3.44 -11.32
CA ASP A 68 6.60 3.63 -12.74
C ASP A 68 5.42 4.59 -12.98
N ASP A 69 4.32 4.40 -12.24
CA ASP A 69 3.13 5.27 -12.36
C ASP A 69 3.43 6.70 -11.85
N ILE A 70 4.23 6.83 -10.80
CA ILE A 70 4.66 8.13 -10.25
C ILE A 70 5.48 8.90 -11.31
N ALA A 71 6.42 8.22 -11.97
CA ALA A 71 7.23 8.79 -13.03
C ALA A 71 6.40 9.11 -14.28
N ALA A 72 5.52 8.19 -14.70
CA ALA A 72 4.68 8.36 -15.89
C ALA A 72 3.73 9.58 -15.78
N HIS A 73 3.22 9.86 -14.58
CA HIS A 73 2.37 11.03 -14.34
C HIS A 73 3.15 12.31 -14.02
N ASN A 74 4.49 12.23 -14.00
CA ASN A 74 5.37 13.36 -13.64
C ASN A 74 4.94 14.08 -12.33
N GLU A 75 4.55 13.29 -11.32
CA GLU A 75 4.01 13.81 -10.05
C GLU A 75 5.02 14.67 -9.27
N PHE A 76 6.31 14.43 -9.48
CA PHE A 76 7.40 15.14 -8.83
C PHE A 76 8.40 15.67 -9.86
N PRO A 77 8.05 16.77 -10.57
CA PRO A 77 8.93 17.35 -11.59
C PRO A 77 10.32 17.67 -11.04
N GLY A 78 11.36 17.31 -11.79
CA GLY A 78 12.75 17.52 -11.38
C GLY A 78 13.30 16.47 -10.41
N TYR A 79 12.58 15.34 -10.20
CA TYR A 79 13.07 14.19 -9.46
C TYR A 79 13.00 12.92 -10.31
N VAL A 80 13.96 12.04 -10.05
CA VAL A 80 14.06 10.72 -10.67
C VAL A 80 14.11 9.64 -9.60
N PHE A 81 13.61 8.44 -9.96
CA PHE A 81 13.48 7.30 -9.04
C PHE A 81 14.20 6.09 -9.61
N LYS A 82 14.73 5.24 -8.75
CA LYS A 82 15.22 3.91 -9.15
C LYS A 82 15.02 2.89 -8.05
N MET A 83 14.91 1.63 -8.46
CA MET A 83 15.00 0.47 -7.59
C MET A 83 16.32 -0.26 -7.81
N VAL A 84 16.98 -0.66 -6.74
CA VAL A 84 18.17 -1.52 -6.75
C VAL A 84 17.93 -2.68 -5.80
N GLY A 85 17.61 -3.84 -6.33
CA GLY A 85 17.15 -4.96 -5.53
C GLY A 85 15.83 -4.61 -4.81
N TYR A 86 15.87 -4.56 -3.48
CA TYR A 86 14.73 -4.21 -2.63
C TYR A 86 14.85 -2.83 -1.98
N GLU A 87 15.75 -2.00 -2.50
CA GLU A 87 15.97 -0.63 -2.00
C GLU A 87 15.58 0.37 -3.07
N GLY A 88 14.72 1.32 -2.72
CA GLY A 88 14.28 2.41 -3.58
C GLY A 88 15.00 3.70 -3.26
N TYR A 89 15.34 4.44 -4.31
CA TYR A 89 16.10 5.68 -4.22
C TYR A 89 15.41 6.80 -5.00
N ILE A 90 15.66 8.02 -4.56
CA ILE A 90 15.24 9.26 -5.20
C ILE A 90 16.45 10.20 -5.36
N ALA A 91 16.50 10.92 -6.46
CA ALA A 91 17.47 12.00 -6.66
C ALA A 91 16.83 13.16 -7.41
N LYS A 92 17.45 14.33 -7.36
CA LYS A 92 17.15 15.39 -8.33
C LYS A 92 17.55 14.91 -9.73
N ALA A 93 16.73 15.21 -10.70
CA ALA A 93 17.07 14.95 -12.09
C ALA A 93 18.34 15.75 -12.45
N PRO A 94 19.32 15.14 -13.12
CA PRO A 94 20.51 15.86 -13.56
C PRO A 94 20.13 16.97 -14.54
N LEU A 95 20.81 18.09 -14.47
CA LEU A 95 20.62 19.22 -15.38
C LEU A 95 21.38 19.01 -16.71
N ASP A 96 22.48 18.27 -16.64
CA ASP A 96 23.35 17.96 -17.76
C ASP A 96 23.61 16.44 -17.82
N GLU A 97 23.96 15.92 -19.01
CA GLU A 97 24.26 14.50 -19.23
C GLU A 97 25.46 13.97 -18.41
N ASP A 98 26.40 14.86 -18.10
CA ASP A 98 27.60 14.55 -17.32
C ASP A 98 27.36 14.54 -15.79
N GLU A 99 26.25 15.10 -15.33
CA GLU A 99 25.90 15.16 -13.91
C GLU A 99 25.37 13.82 -13.42
N LYS A 100 25.99 13.28 -12.36
CA LYS A 100 25.52 12.06 -11.71
C LYS A 100 24.50 12.39 -10.65
N PRO A 101 23.29 11.77 -10.67
CA PRO A 101 22.29 11.97 -9.65
C PRO A 101 22.80 11.57 -8.26
N ASP A 102 22.60 12.45 -7.25
CA ASP A 102 22.88 12.16 -5.85
C ASP A 102 21.72 11.33 -5.26
N TRP A 103 21.85 10.01 -5.34
CA TRP A 103 20.84 9.06 -4.93
C TRP A 103 20.69 8.98 -3.42
N GLN A 104 19.50 9.32 -2.93
CA GLN A 104 19.15 9.25 -1.51
C GLN A 104 18.19 8.07 -1.25
N PRO A 105 18.31 7.37 -0.11
CA PRO A 105 17.36 6.33 0.27
C PRO A 105 15.93 6.87 0.37
N LEU A 106 14.96 6.11 -0.14
CA LEU A 106 13.54 6.47 -0.13
C LEU A 106 12.69 5.38 0.49
N CYS A 107 12.88 4.12 0.07
CA CYS A 107 12.08 3.02 0.59
C CYS A 107 12.85 1.71 0.69
N HIS A 108 12.33 0.82 1.54
CA HIS A 108 12.78 -0.56 1.75
C HIS A 108 11.65 -1.51 1.38
N CYS A 109 11.89 -2.46 0.48
CA CYS A 109 10.90 -3.45 0.08
C CYS A 109 11.10 -4.74 0.87
N ILE A 110 10.10 -5.16 1.66
CA ILE A 110 10.21 -6.29 2.58
C ILE A 110 9.14 -7.34 2.27
N PRO A 111 9.50 -8.60 1.97
CA PRO A 111 8.51 -9.67 1.91
C PRO A 111 8.12 -10.11 3.34
N ALA A 112 6.82 -10.06 3.65
CA ALA A 112 6.32 -10.40 4.98
C ALA A 112 6.68 -11.83 5.40
N SER A 113 6.75 -12.76 4.45
CA SER A 113 7.19 -14.14 4.69
C SER A 113 8.63 -14.27 5.23
N LYS A 114 9.44 -13.25 5.04
CA LYS A 114 10.84 -13.18 5.50
C LYS A 114 11.08 -12.11 6.57
N GLN A 115 10.01 -11.58 7.20
CA GLN A 115 10.11 -10.51 8.19
C GLN A 115 11.11 -10.85 9.33
N ALA A 116 11.28 -12.13 9.66
CA ALA A 116 12.21 -12.57 10.68
C ALA A 116 13.68 -12.22 10.37
N ASN A 117 14.04 -12.13 9.09
CA ASN A 117 15.39 -11.77 8.65
C ASN A 117 15.76 -10.31 8.97
N TYR A 118 14.76 -9.48 9.23
CA TYR A 118 14.93 -8.05 9.53
C TYR A 118 14.96 -7.76 11.04
N LYS A 119 14.83 -8.80 11.89
CA LYS A 119 15.03 -8.65 13.33
C LYS A 119 16.43 -8.10 13.60
N GLY A 120 16.49 -6.97 14.32
CA GLY A 120 17.75 -6.28 14.58
C GLY A 120 18.13 -5.20 13.56
N VAL A 121 17.54 -5.18 12.37
CA VAL A 121 17.74 -4.09 11.41
C VAL A 121 17.06 -2.83 11.92
N ALA A 122 17.73 -1.68 11.83
CA ALA A 122 17.20 -0.40 12.24
C ALA A 122 16.62 0.36 11.02
N PHE A 123 15.41 0.91 11.19
CA PHE A 123 14.72 1.74 10.20
C PHE A 123 14.42 3.14 10.79
N PRO A 124 15.45 3.94 11.16
CA PRO A 124 15.26 5.14 12.00
C PRO A 124 14.43 6.23 11.32
N LYS A 125 14.47 6.31 10.00
CA LYS A 125 13.77 7.32 9.22
C LYS A 125 12.40 6.87 8.70
N VAL A 126 12.05 5.59 8.83
CA VAL A 126 10.78 5.06 8.34
C VAL A 126 9.63 5.55 9.22
N LYS A 127 8.60 6.16 8.60
CA LYS A 127 7.36 6.58 9.25
C LYS A 127 6.12 5.87 8.70
N LYS A 128 6.19 5.32 7.49
CA LYS A 128 5.08 4.61 6.86
C LYS A 128 5.49 3.18 6.49
N ILE A 129 4.60 2.24 6.75
CA ILE A 129 4.67 0.87 6.25
C ILE A 129 3.44 0.68 5.37
N ILE A 130 3.64 0.38 4.10
CA ILE A 130 2.58 0.16 3.10
C ILE A 130 2.60 -1.31 2.72
N TRP A 131 1.63 -2.08 3.22
CA TRP A 131 1.47 -3.48 2.84
C TRP A 131 0.40 -3.60 1.77
N ASP A 132 0.85 -3.81 0.56
CA ASP A 132 -0.01 -3.89 -0.61
C ASP A 132 -0.55 -5.31 -0.84
N GLU A 133 -1.77 -5.40 -1.39
CA GLU A 133 -2.54 -6.65 -1.55
C GLU A 133 -2.64 -7.47 -0.25
N TYR A 134 -2.96 -6.80 0.85
CA TYR A 134 -3.05 -7.46 2.15
C TYR A 134 -4.14 -8.53 2.21
N ILE A 135 -5.32 -8.30 1.63
CA ILE A 135 -6.37 -9.32 1.52
C ILE A 135 -6.15 -10.12 0.24
N ARG A 136 -6.18 -11.45 0.36
CA ARG A 136 -6.04 -12.35 -0.79
C ARG A 136 -7.36 -12.46 -1.52
N MET A 137 -7.33 -12.24 -2.83
CA MET A 137 -8.51 -12.36 -3.71
C MET A 137 -8.85 -13.80 -4.08
N THR A 138 -7.91 -14.71 -3.97
CA THR A 138 -8.12 -16.10 -4.38
C THR A 138 -7.72 -17.09 -3.28
N LYS A 139 -8.35 -18.26 -3.30
CA LYS A 139 -7.96 -19.41 -2.47
C LYS A 139 -6.76 -20.17 -3.07
N ALA A 140 -6.34 -19.80 -4.29
CA ALA A 140 -5.22 -20.45 -4.95
C ALA A 140 -3.88 -20.14 -4.24
N PRO A 141 -2.93 -21.07 -4.26
CA PRO A 141 -1.59 -20.84 -3.73
C PRO A 141 -0.86 -19.70 -4.47
N PRO A 142 0.00 -18.94 -3.75
CA PRO A 142 0.21 -19.01 -2.31
C PRO A 142 -0.93 -18.32 -1.54
N GLY A 143 -1.44 -18.97 -0.47
CA GLY A 143 -2.49 -18.42 0.40
C GLY A 143 -2.00 -17.34 1.37
N TYR A 144 -2.64 -17.24 2.55
CA TYR A 144 -2.11 -16.49 3.69
C TYR A 144 -0.87 -17.19 4.27
N LEU A 145 -0.02 -16.46 4.99
CA LEU A 145 1.03 -17.06 5.79
C LEU A 145 0.40 -17.92 6.90
N PRO A 146 1.10 -18.97 7.39
CA PRO A 146 0.60 -19.76 8.51
C PRO A 146 0.27 -18.93 9.76
N ASP A 147 1.00 -17.83 9.97
CA ASP A 147 0.76 -16.82 11.00
C ASP A 147 0.87 -15.41 10.38
N ASP A 148 -0.14 -15.03 9.62
CA ASP A 148 -0.20 -13.74 8.93
C ASP A 148 -0.23 -12.56 9.93
N MET A 149 -0.97 -12.73 11.04
CA MET A 149 -1.05 -11.70 12.08
C MET A 149 0.25 -11.57 12.86
N GLY A 150 0.91 -12.68 13.16
CA GLY A 150 2.24 -12.64 13.77
C GLY A 150 3.27 -11.99 12.86
N ALA A 151 3.23 -12.27 11.56
CA ALA A 151 4.12 -11.61 10.58
C ALA A 151 3.87 -10.09 10.54
N LEU A 152 2.60 -9.66 10.54
CA LEU A 152 2.21 -8.25 10.58
C LEU A 152 2.76 -7.55 11.82
N PHE A 153 2.48 -8.09 13.01
CA PHE A 153 2.91 -7.46 14.26
C PHE A 153 4.42 -7.48 14.45
N ASN A 154 5.10 -8.56 14.06
CA ASN A 154 6.55 -8.64 14.12
C ASN A 154 7.22 -7.63 13.20
N LEU A 155 6.70 -7.45 11.98
CA LEU A 155 7.21 -6.45 11.05
C LEU A 155 6.97 -5.03 11.59
N PHE A 156 5.75 -4.75 12.06
CA PHE A 156 5.43 -3.44 12.63
C PHE A 156 6.35 -3.13 13.82
N LYS A 157 6.50 -4.07 14.76
CA LYS A 157 7.38 -3.91 15.92
C LYS A 157 8.85 -3.74 15.51
N THR A 158 9.32 -4.46 14.49
CA THR A 158 10.69 -4.35 13.98
C THR A 158 10.99 -2.97 13.43
N VAL A 159 10.05 -2.39 12.67
CA VAL A 159 10.21 -1.07 12.07
C VAL A 159 9.96 0.04 13.10
N ALA A 160 8.89 -0.04 13.86
CA ALA A 160 8.50 1.02 14.80
C ALA A 160 9.37 1.02 16.06
N ARG A 161 9.73 -0.16 16.59
CA ARG A 161 10.36 -0.33 17.91
C ARG A 161 9.53 0.36 19.00
N ASP A 162 10.05 1.41 19.60
CA ASP A 162 9.44 2.26 20.62
C ASP A 162 8.88 3.58 20.10
N ARG A 163 8.96 3.81 18.76
CA ARG A 163 8.46 5.04 18.13
C ARG A 163 6.95 4.99 17.96
N THR A 164 6.29 6.10 18.26
CA THR A 164 4.83 6.27 18.14
C THR A 164 4.39 6.93 16.83
N ASN A 165 5.34 7.39 16.01
CA ASN A 165 5.10 8.09 14.74
C ASN A 165 5.31 7.20 13.52
N VAL A 166 5.21 5.89 13.68
CA VAL A 166 5.21 4.92 12.57
C VAL A 166 3.80 4.39 12.39
N HIS A 167 3.28 4.44 11.18
CA HIS A 167 1.92 4.03 10.84
C HIS A 167 1.95 2.94 9.77
N MET A 168 1.11 1.92 9.92
CA MET A 168 0.98 0.84 8.96
C MET A 168 -0.34 0.95 8.19
N TYR A 169 -0.23 0.92 6.87
CA TYR A 169 -1.35 0.96 5.93
C TYR A 169 -1.43 -0.36 5.18
N LEU A 170 -2.53 -1.05 5.33
CA LEU A 170 -2.83 -2.32 4.67
C LEU A 170 -3.79 -2.02 3.52
N LEU A 171 -3.36 -2.24 2.30
CA LEU A 171 -4.15 -1.95 1.11
C LEU A 171 -4.75 -3.24 0.56
N ALA A 172 -6.05 -3.25 0.35
CA ALA A 172 -6.76 -4.43 -0.07
C ALA A 172 -7.86 -4.12 -1.09
N ASN A 173 -8.18 -5.10 -1.92
CA ASN A 173 -9.37 -5.08 -2.72
C ASN A 173 -10.56 -5.65 -1.93
N THR A 174 -11.77 -5.25 -2.29
CA THR A 174 -13.02 -5.61 -1.60
C THR A 174 -13.55 -6.95 -2.08
N CYS A 175 -12.90 -8.06 -1.74
CA CYS A 175 -13.36 -9.35 -2.27
C CYS A 175 -13.70 -10.41 -1.22
N PHE A 176 -13.21 -10.31 0.01
CA PHE A 176 -13.50 -11.28 1.06
C PHE A 176 -13.59 -10.64 2.43
N ILE A 177 -14.75 -10.82 3.08
CA ILE A 177 -15.00 -10.36 4.45
C ILE A 177 -14.17 -11.15 5.46
N VAL A 178 -13.92 -12.43 5.19
CA VAL A 178 -13.18 -13.30 6.10
C VAL A 178 -11.68 -13.19 5.81
N ASN A 179 -10.99 -12.41 6.59
CA ASN A 179 -9.53 -12.30 6.56
C ASN A 179 -8.96 -12.22 8.00
N PRO A 180 -7.66 -12.53 8.20
CA PRO A 180 -7.06 -12.60 9.53
C PRO A 180 -7.23 -11.31 10.35
N LEU A 181 -7.11 -10.13 9.72
CA LEU A 181 -7.21 -8.86 10.43
C LEU A 181 -8.64 -8.55 10.89
N LEU A 182 -9.65 -8.74 10.03
CA LEU A 182 -11.04 -8.50 10.41
C LEU A 182 -11.47 -9.44 11.53
N LEU A 183 -11.07 -10.71 11.46
CA LEU A 183 -11.29 -11.66 12.56
C LEU A 183 -10.61 -11.21 13.85
N PHE A 184 -9.34 -10.78 13.78
CA PHE A 184 -8.61 -10.22 14.93
C PHE A 184 -9.28 -8.96 15.48
N ALA A 185 -9.78 -8.09 14.63
CA ALA A 185 -10.51 -6.88 15.03
C ALA A 185 -11.91 -7.18 15.62
N GLY A 186 -12.38 -8.44 15.51
CA GLY A 186 -13.71 -8.85 15.99
C GLY A 186 -14.84 -8.51 15.03
N ILE A 187 -14.52 -8.23 13.76
CA ILE A 187 -15.49 -7.87 12.75
C ILE A 187 -15.97 -9.14 12.06
N ARG A 188 -17.26 -9.36 12.09
CA ARG A 188 -17.91 -10.56 11.52
C ARG A 188 -18.83 -10.21 10.36
N ASP A 189 -19.27 -8.96 10.29
CA ASP A 189 -20.15 -8.46 9.26
C ASP A 189 -19.34 -7.68 8.20
N GLU A 190 -19.96 -7.44 7.07
CA GLU A 190 -19.38 -6.62 6.02
C GLU A 190 -19.11 -5.20 6.54
N PRO A 191 -17.89 -4.68 6.36
CA PRO A 191 -17.59 -3.30 6.75
C PRO A 191 -18.49 -2.32 6.01
N LYS A 192 -19.03 -1.36 6.77
CA LYS A 192 -19.83 -0.28 6.19
C LYS A 192 -18.93 0.69 5.45
N GLU A 193 -19.47 1.31 4.41
CA GLU A 193 -18.80 2.37 3.68
C GLU A 193 -18.34 3.50 4.61
N GLY A 194 -17.15 4.04 4.33
CA GLY A 194 -16.51 5.08 5.10
C GLY A 194 -15.53 4.53 6.15
N PHE A 195 -15.39 5.24 7.25
CA PHE A 195 -14.39 4.96 8.28
C PHE A 195 -15.01 4.36 9.54
N SER A 196 -14.37 3.35 10.08
CA SER A 196 -14.74 2.76 11.37
C SER A 196 -13.51 2.48 12.25
N TRP A 197 -13.64 2.74 13.56
CA TRP A 197 -12.60 2.50 14.54
C TRP A 197 -12.83 1.19 15.31
N HIS A 198 -11.75 0.44 15.50
CA HIS A 198 -11.76 -0.82 16.22
C HIS A 198 -10.61 -0.91 17.22
N ARG A 199 -10.70 -1.87 18.17
CA ARG A 199 -9.67 -2.13 19.17
C ARG A 199 -9.22 -0.88 19.93
N GLY A 200 -10.15 -0.12 20.50
CA GLY A 200 -9.84 1.07 21.28
C GLY A 200 -9.10 2.15 20.49
N LYS A 201 -9.50 2.37 19.24
CA LYS A 201 -8.88 3.31 18.29
C LYS A 201 -7.44 2.92 17.86
N SER A 202 -7.08 1.64 17.93
CA SER A 202 -5.79 1.15 17.44
C SER A 202 -5.84 0.72 15.98
N ILE A 203 -7.04 0.40 15.46
CA ILE A 203 -7.27 -0.02 14.08
C ILE A 203 -8.33 0.88 13.46
N LEU A 204 -7.98 1.53 12.36
CA LEU A 204 -8.92 2.22 11.49
C LEU A 204 -9.21 1.35 10.28
N ILE A 205 -10.46 1.20 9.91
CA ILE A 205 -10.87 0.55 8.68
C ILE A 205 -11.59 1.56 7.82
N GLU A 206 -11.14 1.70 6.59
CA GLU A 206 -11.82 2.42 5.53
C GLU A 206 -12.35 1.43 4.50
N TYR A 207 -13.64 1.51 4.23
CA TYR A 207 -14.25 0.91 3.07
C TYR A 207 -14.60 2.02 2.10
N ALA A 208 -13.69 2.25 1.13
CA ALA A 208 -13.82 3.32 0.15
C ALA A 208 -14.61 2.82 -1.06
N LYS A 209 -15.77 3.42 -1.29
CA LYS A 209 -16.55 3.27 -2.52
C LYS A 209 -16.52 4.57 -3.30
N ASP A 210 -16.51 4.48 -4.61
CA ASP A 210 -16.68 5.59 -5.54
C ASP A 210 -17.52 5.11 -6.71
N GLU A 211 -18.80 5.51 -6.71
CA GLU A 211 -19.77 5.08 -7.74
C GLU A 211 -19.37 5.58 -9.14
N VAL A 212 -18.74 6.76 -9.23
CA VAL A 212 -18.27 7.29 -10.52
C VAL A 212 -17.14 6.41 -11.07
N PHE A 213 -16.21 6.00 -10.21
CA PHE A 213 -15.15 5.08 -10.60
C PHE A 213 -15.71 3.70 -10.96
N ALA A 214 -16.67 3.18 -10.19
CA ALA A 214 -17.34 1.91 -10.44
C ALA A 214 -18.04 1.92 -11.82
N ASP A 215 -18.75 2.99 -12.16
CA ASP A 215 -19.40 3.14 -13.45
C ASP A 215 -18.39 3.24 -14.61
N GLN A 216 -17.27 3.92 -14.38
CA GLN A 216 -16.19 3.96 -15.38
C GLN A 216 -15.56 2.58 -15.62
N GLU A 217 -15.34 1.79 -14.56
CA GLU A 217 -14.86 0.41 -14.68
C GLU A 217 -15.86 -0.49 -15.41
N ARG A 218 -17.17 -0.41 -15.08
CA ARG A 218 -18.23 -1.14 -15.77
C ARG A 218 -18.31 -0.78 -17.27
N ALA A 219 -17.97 0.44 -17.62
CA ALA A 219 -17.96 0.91 -19.00
C ALA A 219 -16.75 0.41 -19.82
N THR A 220 -15.73 -0.18 -19.17
CA THR A 220 -14.56 -0.77 -19.87
C THR A 220 -14.96 -2.03 -20.67
N PRO A 221 -14.17 -2.46 -21.67
CA PRO A 221 -14.42 -3.72 -22.37
C PRO A 221 -14.50 -4.93 -21.42
N VAL A 222 -13.64 -4.99 -20.41
CA VAL A 222 -13.62 -6.08 -19.43
C VAL A 222 -14.80 -5.96 -18.48
N GLY A 223 -15.13 -4.75 -18.00
CA GLY A 223 -16.29 -4.52 -17.14
C GLY A 223 -17.59 -4.97 -17.80
N ARG A 224 -17.78 -4.64 -19.08
CA ARG A 224 -18.96 -5.11 -19.85
C ARG A 224 -19.00 -6.64 -20.04
N LEU A 225 -17.82 -7.27 -20.16
CA LEU A 225 -17.74 -8.72 -20.34
C LEU A 225 -18.15 -9.50 -19.09
N ILE A 226 -17.86 -8.98 -17.91
CA ILE A 226 -18.11 -9.64 -16.63
C ILE A 226 -19.38 -9.18 -15.93
N ALA A 227 -20.05 -8.16 -16.45
CA ALA A 227 -21.28 -7.61 -15.88
C ALA A 227 -22.34 -8.73 -15.67
N GLY A 228 -22.92 -8.78 -14.48
CA GLY A 228 -23.91 -9.79 -14.07
C GLY A 228 -23.33 -11.18 -13.77
N THR A 229 -22.01 -11.34 -13.74
CA THR A 229 -21.35 -12.60 -13.35
C THR A 229 -20.78 -12.49 -11.93
N ALA A 230 -20.42 -13.64 -11.32
CA ALA A 230 -19.75 -13.66 -10.02
C ALA A 230 -18.37 -12.96 -10.00
N TYR A 231 -17.80 -12.63 -11.16
CA TYR A 231 -16.53 -11.92 -11.29
C TYR A 231 -16.69 -10.40 -11.22
N GLU A 232 -17.90 -9.87 -11.30
CA GLU A 232 -18.15 -8.41 -11.20
C GLU A 232 -17.76 -7.89 -9.82
N ASP A 233 -18.00 -8.65 -8.77
CA ASP A 233 -17.64 -8.30 -7.38
C ASP A 233 -16.14 -8.38 -7.08
N GLU A 234 -15.35 -9.02 -7.95
CA GLU A 234 -13.90 -9.17 -7.81
C GLU A 234 -13.12 -8.01 -8.45
N MET A 235 -13.77 -7.14 -9.18
CA MET A 235 -13.18 -5.98 -9.87
C MET A 235 -13.44 -4.69 -9.12
#